data_592e83339dbf0cedb30a64f66bc1e230
#
_entry.id   592e83339dbf0cedb30a64f66bc1e230
#
_cell.length_a   1.000
_cell.length_b   1.000
_cell.length_c   1.000
_cell.angle_alpha   90.00
_cell.angle_beta   90.00
_cell.angle_gamma   90.00
#
_symmetry.space_group_name_H-M   'P 1'
#
loop_
_entity.id
_entity.type
_entity.pdbx_description
1 polymer ?
#
loop_
_entity_poly.entity_id
_entity_poly.type
_entity_poly.pdbx_seq_one_letter_code
_entity_poly.pdbx_strand_id
1 'polypeptide(L)'
;LYFASDGHPGLGGLDVFITQLKEDGTHGKIKNVGAPVNSNSDDFAFIMDTARKNGFFASNRKEDNLGFDDIYKCTETIPVPKDCQQSLTGLLVDAETKLPIAGVKVVLYDLNYVKIDELTTDQNGKFDFGQVACETKFRIQFDQKEYAQKETLVITPKDSGITDVLIELTPNLQPLQV
;
A
#
# COMPACT_ATOMS: atom_id res chain seq x y z
N LEU A 1 3.98 -4.86 13.23
CA LEU A 1 3.48 -5.76 14.27
C LEU A 1 3.83 -7.21 13.92
N TYR A 2 4.40 -7.91 14.91
CA TYR A 2 4.50 -9.37 14.88
C TYR A 2 3.47 -9.95 15.84
N PHE A 3 2.86 -11.08 15.48
CA PHE A 3 1.92 -11.80 16.33
C PHE A 3 1.93 -13.30 15.99
N ALA A 4 1.51 -14.14 16.93
CA ALA A 4 1.35 -15.57 16.69
C ALA A 4 -0.13 -15.92 16.56
N SER A 5 -0.46 -16.87 15.69
CA SER A 5 -1.85 -17.30 15.42
C SER A 5 -1.88 -18.72 14.89
N ASP A 6 -2.93 -19.44 15.27
CA ASP A 6 -3.36 -20.73 14.72
C ASP A 6 -4.52 -20.57 13.71
N GLY A 7 -5.08 -19.35 13.60
CA GLY A 7 -6.22 -19.02 12.73
C GLY A 7 -5.85 -18.67 11.29
N HIS A 8 -4.56 -18.66 10.94
CA HIS A 8 -4.08 -18.36 9.60
C HIS A 8 -3.34 -19.58 9.02
N PRO A 9 -3.31 -19.76 7.69
CA PRO A 9 -2.54 -20.83 7.08
C PRO A 9 -1.06 -20.76 7.49
N GLY A 10 -0.56 -21.80 8.14
CA GLY A 10 0.77 -21.88 8.71
C GLY A 10 1.46 -23.21 8.45
N LEU A 11 2.54 -23.47 9.17
CA LEU A 11 3.34 -24.70 9.11
C LEU A 11 3.04 -25.62 10.28
N GLY A 12 2.65 -25.05 11.43
CA GLY A 12 2.40 -25.77 12.68
C GLY A 12 1.06 -25.41 13.33
N GLY A 13 1.04 -25.39 14.64
CA GLY A 13 -0.08 -24.91 15.44
C GLY A 13 -0.07 -23.38 15.51
N LEU A 14 0.66 -22.81 16.46
CA LEU A 14 0.92 -21.36 16.46
C LEU A 14 2.06 -21.03 15.51
N ASP A 15 1.81 -20.15 14.58
CA ASP A 15 2.83 -19.60 13.68
C ASP A 15 2.97 -18.10 13.87
N VAL A 16 4.18 -17.58 13.67
CA VAL A 16 4.48 -16.14 13.71
C VAL A 16 4.11 -15.49 12.38
N PHE A 17 3.36 -14.40 12.45
CA PHE A 17 2.98 -13.57 11.33
C PHE A 17 3.46 -12.14 11.52
N ILE A 18 3.58 -11.42 10.41
CA ILE A 18 3.89 -9.99 10.40
C ILE A 18 2.82 -9.24 9.60
N THR A 19 2.47 -8.05 10.08
CA THR A 19 1.68 -7.07 9.33
C THR A 19 2.16 -5.66 9.62
N GLN A 20 1.92 -4.74 8.68
CA GLN A 20 2.17 -3.33 8.89
C GLN A 20 0.94 -2.68 9.53
N LEU A 21 1.12 -2.02 10.68
CA LEU A 21 0.09 -1.15 11.23
C LEU A 21 0.17 0.21 10.55
N LYS A 22 -0.98 0.76 10.19
CA LYS A 22 -1.14 2.09 9.63
C LYS A 22 -1.51 3.09 10.73
N GLU A 23 -1.34 4.38 10.44
CA GLU A 23 -1.65 5.47 11.39
C GLU A 23 -3.13 5.53 11.77
N ASP A 24 -4.02 5.13 10.85
CA ASP A 24 -5.47 5.04 11.07
C ASP A 24 -5.92 3.84 11.92
N GLY A 25 -4.97 3.02 12.40
CA GLY A 25 -5.22 1.83 13.20
C GLY A 25 -5.58 0.58 12.39
N THR A 26 -5.69 0.68 11.07
CA THR A 26 -5.86 -0.49 10.21
C THR A 26 -4.53 -1.22 9.99
N HIS A 27 -4.58 -2.39 9.38
CA HIS A 27 -3.37 -3.17 9.10
C HIS A 27 -3.26 -3.50 7.60
N GLY A 28 -2.03 -3.75 7.16
CA GLY A 28 -1.71 -4.24 5.83
C GLY A 28 -1.97 -5.75 5.69
N LYS A 29 -1.42 -6.34 4.62
CA LYS A 29 -1.51 -7.79 4.41
C LYS A 29 -0.79 -8.53 5.54
N ILE A 30 -1.42 -9.59 6.04
CA ILE A 30 -0.82 -10.51 6.99
C ILE A 30 0.06 -11.48 6.21
N LYS A 31 1.31 -11.62 6.63
CA LYS A 31 2.30 -12.52 6.00
C LYS A 31 2.85 -13.48 7.05
N ASN A 32 2.92 -14.77 6.72
CA ASN A 32 3.64 -15.74 7.52
C ASN A 32 5.15 -15.44 7.40
N VAL A 33 5.88 -15.42 8.52
CA VAL A 33 7.34 -15.16 8.49
C VAL A 33 8.14 -16.34 7.91
N GLY A 34 7.53 -17.52 7.87
CA GLY A 34 8.10 -18.73 7.27
C GLY A 34 9.22 -19.39 8.09
N ALA A 35 9.76 -20.46 7.52
CA ALA A 35 10.92 -21.13 8.11
C ALA A 35 12.19 -20.26 7.98
N PRO A 36 13.13 -20.34 8.94
CA PRO A 36 13.18 -21.30 10.06
C PRO A 36 12.50 -20.82 11.34
N VAL A 37 11.88 -19.63 11.36
CA VAL A 37 11.17 -19.13 12.55
C VAL A 37 9.95 -20.03 12.79
N ASN A 38 9.10 -20.19 11.80
CA ASN A 38 7.96 -21.08 11.87
C ASN A 38 8.36 -22.52 11.50
N SER A 39 7.79 -23.50 12.20
CA SER A 39 8.04 -24.91 12.07
C SER A 39 6.71 -25.70 12.08
N ASN A 40 6.76 -27.02 12.18
CA ASN A 40 5.58 -27.87 12.39
C ASN A 40 5.11 -27.94 13.84
N SER A 41 5.65 -27.10 14.71
CA SER A 41 5.34 -26.95 16.13
C SER A 41 4.70 -25.60 16.41
N ASP A 42 4.48 -25.27 17.68
CA ASP A 42 4.04 -23.93 18.05
C ASP A 42 5.24 -22.98 18.10
N ASP A 43 5.16 -21.89 17.37
CA ASP A 43 6.16 -20.85 17.29
C ASP A 43 5.52 -19.50 17.65
N PHE A 44 6.02 -18.82 18.69
CA PHE A 44 5.35 -17.65 19.26
C PHE A 44 6.31 -16.70 19.98
N ALA A 45 5.78 -15.63 20.60
CA ALA A 45 6.53 -14.61 21.34
C ALA A 45 7.71 -14.00 20.56
N PHE A 46 7.54 -13.80 19.25
CA PHE A 46 8.59 -13.26 18.37
C PHE A 46 8.86 -11.78 18.64
N ILE A 47 10.12 -11.44 18.84
CA ILE A 47 10.59 -10.06 18.99
C ILE A 47 11.83 -9.83 18.12
N MET A 48 12.01 -8.59 17.64
CA MET A 48 13.21 -8.15 16.92
C MET A 48 13.78 -6.89 17.56
N ASP A 49 15.10 -6.71 17.48
CA ASP A 49 15.74 -5.45 17.84
C ASP A 49 15.30 -4.31 16.88
N THR A 50 15.53 -3.07 17.26
CA THR A 50 15.15 -1.89 16.46
C THR A 50 15.87 -1.81 15.13
N ALA A 51 17.07 -2.39 15.03
CA ALA A 51 17.84 -2.50 13.80
C ALA A 51 17.35 -3.68 12.91
N ARG A 52 16.43 -4.49 13.43
CA ARG A 52 15.87 -5.69 12.77
C ARG A 52 16.92 -6.70 12.30
N LYS A 53 18.02 -6.79 13.04
CA LYS A 53 19.11 -7.72 12.74
C LYS A 53 19.05 -9.00 13.57
N ASN A 54 18.67 -8.87 14.85
CA ASN A 54 18.59 -10.00 15.74
C ASN A 54 17.24 -10.03 16.45
N GLY A 55 16.74 -11.24 16.67
CA GLY A 55 15.48 -11.46 17.36
C GLY A 55 15.50 -12.71 18.21
N PHE A 56 14.40 -12.93 18.91
CA PHE A 56 14.14 -14.11 19.71
C PHE A 56 12.69 -14.53 19.49
N PHE A 57 12.43 -15.82 19.59
CA PHE A 57 11.09 -16.41 19.60
C PHE A 57 11.06 -17.65 20.49
N ALA A 58 9.90 -18.04 20.95
CA ALA A 58 9.69 -19.27 21.69
C ALA A 58 9.15 -20.35 20.75
N SER A 59 9.54 -21.61 21.00
CA SER A 59 9.04 -22.74 20.25
C SER A 59 9.08 -24.02 21.08
N ASN A 60 8.10 -24.91 20.87
CA ASN A 60 8.06 -26.27 21.43
C ASN A 60 8.55 -27.34 20.43
N ARG A 61 9.34 -26.94 19.43
CA ARG A 61 9.94 -27.87 18.46
C ARG A 61 10.85 -28.89 19.14
N LYS A 62 10.82 -30.14 18.70
CA LYS A 62 11.44 -31.27 19.41
C LYS A 62 12.92 -31.47 19.14
N GLU A 63 13.46 -30.93 18.05
CA GLU A 63 14.78 -31.29 17.54
C GLU A 63 15.94 -30.85 18.43
N ASP A 64 15.79 -29.76 19.20
CA ASP A 64 16.80 -29.20 20.11
C ASP A 64 16.21 -28.81 21.48
N ASN A 65 15.07 -29.37 21.83
CA ASN A 65 14.26 -28.96 22.98
C ASN A 65 14.83 -29.52 24.29
N LEU A 66 15.12 -28.66 25.25
CA LEU A 66 15.53 -29.01 26.62
C LEU A 66 14.34 -29.04 27.59
N GLY A 67 13.12 -28.63 27.17
CA GLY A 67 11.91 -28.57 27.99
C GLY A 67 10.63 -28.68 27.18
N PHE A 68 9.61 -27.90 27.56
CA PHE A 68 8.35 -27.79 26.80
C PHE A 68 8.44 -26.68 25.76
N ASP A 69 8.93 -25.49 26.12
CA ASP A 69 9.14 -24.34 25.28
C ASP A 69 10.56 -23.82 25.52
N ASP A 70 11.29 -23.59 24.43
CA ASP A 70 12.64 -23.03 24.47
C ASP A 70 12.68 -21.69 23.73
N ILE A 71 13.66 -20.84 24.09
CA ILE A 71 13.90 -19.56 23.44
C ILE A 71 14.99 -19.70 22.40
N TYR A 72 14.65 -19.39 21.15
CA TYR A 72 15.55 -19.41 20.00
C TYR A 72 15.99 -18.00 19.63
N LYS A 73 17.27 -17.86 19.31
CA LYS A 73 17.79 -16.63 18.70
C LYS A 73 17.69 -16.74 17.17
N CYS A 74 17.23 -15.69 16.52
CA CYS A 74 17.24 -15.58 15.07
C CYS A 74 17.98 -14.34 14.59
N THR A 75 18.43 -14.38 13.35
CA THR A 75 19.04 -13.23 12.67
C THR A 75 18.33 -13.05 11.33
N GLU A 76 17.82 -11.84 11.06
CA GLU A 76 17.21 -11.52 9.78
C GLU A 76 18.29 -11.45 8.70
N THR A 77 18.33 -12.43 7.81
CA THR A 77 19.26 -12.49 6.67
C THR A 77 18.64 -11.91 5.40
N ILE A 78 17.31 -12.04 5.27
CA ILE A 78 16.53 -11.48 4.16
C ILE A 78 15.39 -10.67 4.79
N PRO A 79 15.32 -9.35 4.56
CA PRO A 79 14.25 -8.53 5.11
C PRO A 79 12.87 -9.04 4.69
N VAL A 80 11.96 -9.18 5.67
CA VAL A 80 10.55 -9.48 5.34
C VAL A 80 10.02 -8.34 4.49
N PRO A 81 9.51 -8.62 3.28
CA PRO A 81 9.03 -7.58 2.38
C PRO A 81 7.93 -6.74 3.06
N LYS A 82 8.14 -5.44 3.14
CA LYS A 82 7.09 -4.50 3.54
C LYS A 82 5.98 -4.51 2.47
N ASP A 83 4.78 -4.13 2.87
CA ASP A 83 3.74 -3.88 1.87
C ASP A 83 4.23 -2.74 0.98
N CYS A 84 4.22 -3.01 -0.31
CA CYS A 84 4.64 -2.02 -1.29
C CYS A 84 3.58 -0.93 -1.39
N GLN A 85 4.00 0.32 -1.30
CA GLN A 85 3.14 1.49 -1.41
C GLN A 85 3.72 2.49 -2.40
N GLN A 86 2.84 3.08 -3.19
CA GLN A 86 3.13 4.17 -4.11
C GLN A 86 2.44 5.44 -3.61
N SER A 87 3.14 6.58 -3.59
CA SER A 87 2.49 7.87 -3.47
C SER A 87 1.89 8.24 -4.83
N LEU A 88 0.56 8.34 -4.92
CA LEU A 88 -0.13 8.66 -6.18
C LEU A 88 -0.44 10.14 -6.22
N THR A 89 0.35 10.87 -7.02
CA THR A 89 0.23 12.32 -7.19
C THR A 89 0.00 12.67 -8.65
N GLY A 90 -0.35 13.92 -8.91
CA GLY A 90 -0.39 14.39 -10.29
C GLY A 90 -0.62 15.88 -10.43
N LEU A 91 -0.48 16.32 -11.69
CA LEU A 91 -0.68 17.70 -12.12
C LEU A 91 -1.74 17.73 -13.21
N LEU A 92 -2.72 18.61 -13.05
CA LEU A 92 -3.78 18.85 -14.02
C LEU A 92 -3.54 20.18 -14.72
N VAL A 93 -3.48 20.14 -16.06
CA VAL A 93 -3.27 21.32 -16.88
C VAL A 93 -4.29 21.41 -18.02
N ASP A 94 -4.51 22.62 -18.49
CA ASP A 94 -5.27 22.90 -19.70
C ASP A 94 -4.50 22.41 -20.95
N ALA A 95 -5.16 21.68 -21.82
CA ALA A 95 -4.52 21.06 -22.99
C ALA A 95 -3.98 22.07 -24.01
N GLU A 96 -4.57 23.28 -24.08
CA GLU A 96 -4.21 24.32 -25.04
C GLU A 96 -3.16 25.28 -24.47
N THR A 97 -3.43 25.80 -23.26
CA THR A 97 -2.58 26.83 -22.63
C THR A 97 -1.44 26.26 -21.81
N LYS A 98 -1.51 24.99 -21.43
CA LYS A 98 -0.60 24.29 -20.50
C LYS A 98 -0.55 24.90 -19.10
N LEU A 99 -1.51 25.77 -18.77
CA LEU A 99 -1.61 26.33 -17.43
C LEU A 99 -2.28 25.35 -16.46
N PRO A 100 -1.90 25.36 -15.18
CA PRO A 100 -2.50 24.48 -14.18
C PRO A 100 -3.99 24.83 -13.94
N ILE A 101 -4.81 23.81 -13.70
CA ILE A 101 -6.24 23.95 -13.45
C ILE A 101 -6.54 23.67 -11.98
N ALA A 102 -6.92 24.71 -11.24
CA ALA A 102 -7.31 24.61 -9.85
C ALA A 102 -8.80 24.28 -9.69
N GLY A 103 -9.18 23.72 -8.53
CA GLY A 103 -10.57 23.52 -8.17
C GLY A 103 -11.29 22.41 -8.92
N VAL A 104 -10.57 21.55 -9.61
CA VAL A 104 -11.14 20.38 -10.31
C VAL A 104 -11.36 19.25 -9.33
N LYS A 105 -12.57 18.70 -9.33
CA LYS A 105 -12.88 17.49 -8.59
C LYS A 105 -12.19 16.30 -9.23
N VAL A 106 -11.41 15.57 -8.44
CA VAL A 106 -10.67 14.36 -8.85
C VAL A 106 -11.12 13.20 -7.99
N VAL A 107 -11.56 12.12 -8.63
CA VAL A 107 -12.06 10.93 -7.94
C VAL A 107 -11.24 9.71 -8.33
N LEU A 108 -10.76 8.97 -7.34
CA LEU A 108 -10.02 7.73 -7.49
C LEU A 108 -10.97 6.54 -7.34
N TYR A 109 -10.94 5.62 -8.30
CA TYR A 109 -11.71 4.38 -8.30
C TYR A 109 -10.80 3.17 -8.49
N ASP A 110 -11.29 2.01 -8.04
CA ASP A 110 -10.78 0.72 -8.49
C ASP A 110 -11.28 0.39 -9.92
N LEU A 111 -10.91 -0.80 -10.43
CA LEU A 111 -11.37 -1.24 -11.75
C LEU A 111 -12.89 -1.51 -11.84
N ASN A 112 -13.55 -1.73 -10.71
CA ASN A 112 -15.00 -2.00 -10.62
C ASN A 112 -15.82 -0.73 -10.36
N TYR A 113 -15.19 0.45 -10.47
CA TYR A 113 -15.79 1.75 -10.14
C TYR A 113 -16.22 1.90 -8.67
N VAL A 114 -15.60 1.14 -7.76
CA VAL A 114 -15.74 1.42 -6.32
C VAL A 114 -14.88 2.62 -5.99
N LYS A 115 -15.50 3.68 -5.46
CA LYS A 115 -14.79 4.90 -5.08
C LYS A 115 -13.85 4.62 -3.90
N ILE A 116 -12.58 4.97 -4.10
CA ILE A 116 -11.52 4.83 -3.08
C ILE A 116 -11.33 6.15 -2.35
N ASP A 117 -11.21 7.26 -3.11
CA ASP A 117 -10.96 8.59 -2.56
C ASP A 117 -11.47 9.69 -3.48
N GLU A 118 -11.57 10.92 -2.95
CA GLU A 118 -12.01 12.09 -3.68
C GLU A 118 -11.34 13.34 -3.10
N LEU A 119 -10.82 14.18 -3.98
CA LEU A 119 -10.19 15.43 -3.60
C LEU A 119 -10.39 16.51 -4.68
N THR A 120 -9.85 17.69 -4.45
CA THR A 120 -9.91 18.82 -5.39
C THR A 120 -8.49 19.33 -5.64
N THR A 121 -8.15 19.65 -6.91
CA THR A 121 -6.84 20.20 -7.25
C THR A 121 -6.57 21.52 -6.54
N ASP A 122 -5.33 21.70 -6.10
CA ASP A 122 -4.87 22.93 -5.45
C ASP A 122 -4.73 24.10 -6.45
N GLN A 123 -4.27 25.28 -5.97
CA GLN A 123 -4.06 26.46 -6.80
C GLN A 123 -3.03 26.28 -7.91
N ASN A 124 -2.15 25.27 -7.80
CA ASN A 124 -1.15 24.91 -8.80
C ASN A 124 -1.60 23.72 -9.66
N GLY A 125 -2.87 23.33 -9.62
CA GLY A 125 -3.41 22.20 -10.36
C GLY A 125 -2.96 20.83 -9.85
N LYS A 126 -2.34 20.74 -8.66
CA LYS A 126 -1.84 19.49 -8.10
C LYS A 126 -2.90 18.75 -7.30
N PHE A 127 -2.79 17.42 -7.32
CA PHE A 127 -3.56 16.51 -6.48
C PHE A 127 -2.66 15.43 -5.89
N ASP A 128 -3.02 14.92 -4.69
CA ASP A 128 -2.25 13.89 -3.98
C ASP A 128 -3.21 12.96 -3.23
N PHE A 129 -3.31 11.71 -3.67
CA PHE A 129 -4.10 10.65 -3.02
C PHE A 129 -3.33 9.93 -1.92
N GLY A 130 -2.08 10.34 -1.62
CA GLY A 130 -1.25 9.68 -0.63
C GLY A 130 -0.85 8.27 -1.04
N GLN A 131 -0.83 7.37 -0.08
CA GLN A 131 -0.32 6.01 -0.27
C GLN A 131 -1.37 5.07 -0.84
N VAL A 132 -1.06 4.48 -1.99
CA VAL A 132 -1.86 3.45 -2.66
C VAL A 132 -1.05 2.16 -2.85
N ALA A 133 -1.72 1.04 -3.13
CA ALA A 133 -1.06 -0.24 -3.36
C ALA A 133 -0.21 -0.22 -4.65
N CYS A 134 0.92 -0.94 -4.64
CA CYS A 134 1.70 -1.22 -5.85
C CYS A 134 1.02 -2.25 -6.75
N GLU A 135 1.50 -2.38 -7.98
CA GLU A 135 1.00 -3.34 -9.00
C GLU A 135 -0.52 -3.31 -9.16
N THR A 136 -1.13 -2.15 -8.91
CA THR A 136 -2.58 -1.98 -8.88
C THR A 136 -3.00 -1.02 -9.97
N LYS A 137 -4.14 -1.31 -10.59
CA LYS A 137 -4.75 -0.45 -11.60
C LYS A 137 -5.84 0.39 -10.96
N PHE A 138 -5.76 1.68 -11.19
CA PHE A 138 -6.72 2.67 -10.71
C PHE A 138 -7.31 3.44 -11.88
N ARG A 139 -8.56 3.89 -11.73
CA ARG A 139 -9.20 4.86 -12.60
C ARG A 139 -9.26 6.19 -11.90
N ILE A 140 -8.83 7.27 -12.56
CA ILE A 140 -8.94 8.63 -12.05
C ILE A 140 -9.90 9.37 -12.97
N GLN A 141 -10.98 9.90 -12.41
CA GLN A 141 -11.94 10.72 -13.11
C GLN A 141 -11.80 12.18 -12.70
N PHE A 142 -11.94 13.06 -13.69
CA PHE A 142 -11.86 14.51 -13.56
C PHE A 142 -13.19 15.13 -13.98
N ASP A 143 -13.78 15.93 -13.11
CA ASP A 143 -15.05 16.60 -13.34
C ASP A 143 -14.93 18.12 -13.14
N GLN A 144 -15.07 18.87 -14.23
CA GLN A 144 -15.07 20.33 -14.26
C GLN A 144 -15.97 20.80 -15.41
N LYS A 145 -16.90 21.71 -15.12
CA LYS A 145 -17.93 22.17 -16.10
C LYS A 145 -17.37 22.76 -17.38
N GLU A 146 -16.21 23.42 -17.30
CA GLU A 146 -15.58 24.12 -18.42
C GLU A 146 -14.75 23.20 -19.31
N TYR A 147 -14.56 21.95 -18.91
CA TYR A 147 -13.72 20.96 -19.59
C TYR A 147 -14.49 19.70 -19.90
N ALA A 148 -14.06 19.01 -20.95
CA ALA A 148 -14.58 17.69 -21.27
C ALA A 148 -14.25 16.69 -20.15
N GLN A 149 -15.22 15.86 -19.76
CA GLN A 149 -14.98 14.79 -18.80
C GLN A 149 -13.84 13.89 -19.29
N LYS A 150 -12.94 13.58 -18.39
CA LYS A 150 -11.80 12.71 -18.66
C LYS A 150 -11.66 11.64 -17.61
N GLU A 151 -11.33 10.44 -18.06
CA GLU A 151 -10.90 9.33 -17.24
C GLU A 151 -9.51 8.89 -17.69
N THR A 152 -8.66 8.57 -16.74
CA THR A 152 -7.31 8.04 -17.01
C THR A 152 -7.10 6.77 -16.19
N LEU A 153 -6.55 5.75 -16.84
CA LEU A 153 -6.10 4.51 -16.18
C LEU A 153 -4.65 4.70 -15.73
N VAL A 154 -4.40 4.47 -14.44
CA VAL A 154 -3.07 4.53 -13.84
C VAL A 154 -2.70 3.13 -13.34
N ILE A 155 -1.46 2.71 -13.61
CA ILE A 155 -0.92 1.44 -13.10
C ILE A 155 0.28 1.77 -12.24
N THR A 156 0.22 1.41 -10.97
CA THR A 156 1.33 1.62 -10.05
C THR A 156 2.42 0.59 -10.25
N PRO A 157 3.71 0.99 -10.20
CA PRO A 157 4.85 0.07 -10.27
C PRO A 157 4.86 -0.99 -9.16
N LYS A 158 5.72 -2.01 -9.33
CA LYS A 158 5.89 -3.10 -8.35
C LYS A 158 6.69 -2.71 -7.11
N ASP A 159 7.52 -1.67 -7.23
CA ASP A 159 8.39 -1.20 -6.15
C ASP A 159 7.77 0.04 -5.49
N SER A 160 8.07 0.27 -4.21
CA SER A 160 7.63 1.48 -3.51
C SER A 160 8.26 2.73 -4.10
N GLY A 161 7.48 3.82 -4.20
CA GLY A 161 7.95 5.06 -4.80
C GLY A 161 6.84 6.08 -5.01
N ILE A 162 6.98 6.88 -6.05
CA ILE A 162 6.00 7.91 -6.44
C ILE A 162 5.50 7.58 -7.85
N THR A 163 4.19 7.52 -8.01
CA THR A 163 3.51 7.50 -9.30
C THR A 163 2.93 8.89 -9.52
N ASP A 164 3.64 9.70 -10.30
CA ASP A 164 3.21 11.07 -10.65
C ASP A 164 2.63 11.10 -12.06
N VAL A 165 1.45 11.68 -12.24
CA VAL A 165 0.73 11.69 -13.51
C VAL A 165 0.45 13.11 -13.99
N LEU A 166 0.76 13.39 -15.25
CA LEU A 166 0.38 14.63 -15.91
C LEU A 166 -0.91 14.40 -16.70
N ILE A 167 -1.93 15.19 -16.41
CA ILE A 167 -3.24 15.10 -17.04
C ILE A 167 -3.54 16.43 -17.75
N GLU A 168 -3.92 16.33 -19.01
CA GLU A 168 -4.36 17.47 -19.83
C GLU A 168 -5.88 17.39 -20.04
N LEU A 169 -6.63 18.40 -19.65
CA LEU A 169 -8.06 18.54 -19.93
C LEU A 169 -8.27 19.43 -21.15
N THR A 170 -9.16 19.01 -22.04
CA THR A 170 -9.56 19.80 -23.20
C THR A 170 -10.73 20.72 -22.82
N PRO A 171 -10.63 22.04 -23.05
CA PRO A 171 -11.73 22.96 -22.80
C PRO A 171 -12.97 22.60 -23.63
N ASN A 172 -14.14 22.80 -23.06
CA ASN A 172 -15.39 22.72 -23.82
C ASN A 172 -15.45 23.92 -24.77
N LEU A 173 -15.79 23.66 -26.04
CA LEU A 173 -16.00 24.74 -27.01
C LEU A 173 -17.13 25.65 -26.52
N GLN A 174 -16.80 26.92 -26.26
CA GLN A 174 -17.81 27.94 -26.00
C GLN A 174 -18.60 28.17 -27.29
N PRO A 175 -19.95 28.12 -27.26
CA PRO A 175 -20.73 28.52 -28.44
C PRO A 175 -20.40 29.96 -28.79
N LEU A 176 -20.06 30.21 -30.06
CA LEU A 176 -19.90 31.55 -30.58
C LEU A 176 -21.19 32.34 -30.29
N GLN A 177 -21.09 33.37 -29.45
CA GLN A 177 -22.15 34.35 -29.34
C GLN A 177 -22.06 35.24 -30.57
N VAL A 178 -23.03 35.12 -31.46
CA VAL A 178 -23.22 35.96 -32.65
C VAL A 178 -24.13 37.12 -32.25
#